data_0b1bc36dde905d6ff7ac0fa91b64de1f
#
_entry.id   0b1bc36dde905d6ff7ac0fa91b64de1f
#
_cell.length_a   1.000
_cell.length_b   1.000
_cell.length_c   1.000
_cell.angle_alpha   90.00
_cell.angle_beta   90.00
_cell.angle_gamma   90.00
#
_symmetry.space_group_name_H-M   'P 1'
#
loop_
_entity.id
_entity.type
_entity.pdbx_description
1 polymer ?
#
loop_
_entity_poly.entity_id
_entity_poly.type
_entity_poly.pdbx_seq_one_letter_code
_entity_poly.pdbx_strand_id
1 'polypeptide(L)'
;MDFHILKKSCLAIFCYDELMADTPKIAKRRAREKRVISQMIGIYCSAHHDKRDHRSYSGDMICADCAMLDEYAVMRTERCKKMDQKTSCEECENHCYKPEERQRIREVMRYAGPRMITKHPLEAIRHLLGK
;
A
#
# COMPACT_ATOMS: atom_id res chain seq x y z
N MET A 1 -21.50 -1.43 -33.25
CA MET A 1 -20.28 -1.46 -32.46
C MET A 1 -19.49 -2.71 -32.82
N ASP A 2 -18.32 -2.50 -33.35
CA ASP A 2 -17.55 -3.62 -33.91
C ASP A 2 -16.87 -4.41 -32.80
N PHE A 3 -17.26 -5.67 -32.68
CA PHE A 3 -16.74 -6.60 -31.68
C PHE A 3 -15.21 -6.80 -31.81
N HIS A 4 -14.69 -6.62 -33.03
CA HIS A 4 -13.25 -6.73 -33.29
C HIS A 4 -12.44 -5.59 -32.71
N ILE A 5 -12.98 -4.38 -32.65
CA ILE A 5 -12.29 -3.22 -32.07
C ILE A 5 -12.20 -3.37 -30.56
N LEU A 6 -13.27 -3.84 -29.90
CA LEU A 6 -13.27 -4.15 -28.48
C LEU A 6 -12.27 -5.26 -28.13
N LYS A 7 -12.19 -6.29 -28.96
CA LYS A 7 -11.28 -7.41 -28.75
C LYS A 7 -9.81 -6.99 -28.92
N LYS A 8 -9.52 -6.10 -29.86
CA LYS A 8 -8.18 -5.53 -30.04
C LYS A 8 -7.78 -4.62 -28.89
N SER A 9 -8.71 -3.81 -28.39
CA SER A 9 -8.47 -2.94 -27.24
C SER A 9 -8.22 -3.75 -25.97
N CYS A 10 -9.01 -4.80 -25.74
CA CYS A 10 -8.79 -5.70 -24.61
C CYS A 10 -7.46 -6.44 -24.71
N LEU A 11 -7.07 -6.89 -25.89
CA LEU A 11 -5.78 -7.55 -26.12
C LEU A 11 -4.61 -6.60 -25.93
N ALA A 12 -4.73 -5.35 -26.37
CA ALA A 12 -3.69 -4.34 -26.18
C ALA A 12 -3.51 -3.99 -24.70
N ILE A 13 -4.59 -3.85 -23.95
CA ILE A 13 -4.57 -3.63 -22.51
C ILE A 13 -3.99 -4.85 -21.79
N PHE A 14 -4.38 -6.04 -22.20
CA PHE A 14 -3.89 -7.29 -21.62
C PHE A 14 -2.40 -7.50 -21.89
N CYS A 15 -1.92 -7.21 -23.09
CA CYS A 15 -0.50 -7.26 -23.44
C CYS A 15 0.30 -6.20 -22.68
N TYR A 16 -0.27 -5.02 -22.46
CA TYR A 16 0.35 -3.96 -21.69
C TYR A 16 0.49 -4.38 -20.21
N ASP A 17 -0.56 -4.95 -19.63
CA ASP A 17 -0.55 -5.48 -18.28
C ASP A 17 0.45 -6.63 -18.14
N GLU A 18 0.55 -7.50 -19.13
CA GLU A 18 1.48 -8.61 -19.14
C GLU A 18 2.93 -8.14 -19.23
N LEU A 19 3.21 -7.11 -20.02
CA LEU A 19 4.53 -6.47 -20.11
C LEU A 19 4.91 -5.71 -18.84
N MET A 20 3.90 -5.20 -18.12
CA MET A 20 4.08 -4.49 -16.86
C MET A 20 3.84 -5.38 -15.64
N ALA A 21 3.58 -6.66 -15.87
CA ALA A 21 3.36 -7.62 -14.80
C ALA A 21 4.58 -7.73 -13.90
N ASP A 22 4.34 -7.77 -12.60
CA ASP A 22 5.39 -7.93 -11.61
C ASP A 22 6.06 -9.31 -11.76
N THR A 23 7.36 -9.35 -11.56
CA THR A 23 8.04 -10.63 -11.30
C THR A 23 7.52 -11.20 -9.97
N PRO A 24 7.66 -12.52 -9.72
CA PRO A 24 7.24 -13.10 -8.43
C PRO A 24 7.84 -12.37 -7.22
N LYS A 25 9.08 -11.92 -7.32
CA LYS A 25 9.76 -11.16 -6.26
C LYS A 25 9.10 -9.81 -6.02
N ILE A 26 8.80 -9.07 -7.10
CA ILE A 26 8.15 -7.76 -7.03
C ILE A 26 6.72 -7.90 -6.52
N ALA A 27 5.97 -8.90 -7.00
CA ALA A 27 4.61 -9.16 -6.53
C ALA A 27 4.57 -9.45 -5.03
N LYS A 28 5.52 -10.23 -4.53
CA LYS A 28 5.65 -10.54 -3.10
C LYS A 28 5.98 -9.28 -2.29
N ARG A 29 6.86 -8.44 -2.79
CA ARG A 29 7.21 -7.17 -2.16
C ARG A 29 6.00 -6.24 -2.12
N ARG A 30 5.27 -6.12 -3.23
CA ARG A 30 4.07 -5.28 -3.31
C ARG A 30 3.01 -5.72 -2.31
N ALA A 31 2.74 -7.00 -2.21
CA ALA A 31 1.79 -7.56 -1.25
C ALA A 31 2.21 -7.25 0.19
N ARG A 32 3.50 -7.35 0.49
CA ARG A 32 4.05 -7.02 1.80
C ARG A 32 3.90 -5.53 2.12
N GLU A 33 4.22 -4.67 1.17
CA GLU A 33 4.11 -3.21 1.34
C GLU A 33 2.67 -2.79 1.62
N LYS A 34 1.70 -3.37 0.92
CA LYS A 34 0.28 -3.14 1.18
C LYS A 34 -0.10 -3.53 2.60
N ARG A 35 0.34 -4.71 3.03
CA ARG A 35 0.04 -5.22 4.36
C ARG A 35 0.68 -4.36 5.43
N VAL A 36 1.94 -3.99 5.28
CA VAL A 36 2.68 -3.18 6.25
C VAL A 36 2.04 -1.80 6.42
N ILE A 37 1.71 -1.11 5.33
CA ILE A 37 1.11 0.22 5.43
C ILE A 37 -0.27 0.15 6.10
N SER A 38 -1.04 -0.87 5.78
CA SER A 38 -2.36 -1.08 6.39
C SER A 38 -2.25 -1.38 7.88
N GLN A 39 -1.29 -2.20 8.29
CA GLN A 39 -1.01 -2.48 9.70
C GLN A 39 -0.62 -1.22 10.46
N MET A 40 0.18 -0.35 9.85
CA MET A 40 0.56 0.93 10.45
C MET A 40 -0.67 1.82 10.67
N ILE A 41 -1.55 1.90 9.69
CA ILE A 41 -2.79 2.66 9.80
C ILE A 41 -3.65 2.08 10.95
N GLY A 42 -3.71 0.77 11.08
CA GLY A 42 -4.41 0.09 12.17
C GLY A 42 -3.87 0.47 13.54
N ILE A 43 -2.55 0.48 13.70
CA ILE A 43 -1.88 0.87 14.95
C ILE A 43 -2.19 2.33 15.30
N TYR A 44 -2.08 3.21 14.32
CA TYR A 44 -2.36 4.64 14.50
C TYR A 44 -3.82 4.87 14.89
N CYS A 45 -4.75 4.27 14.16
CA CYS A 45 -6.18 4.40 14.41
C CYS A 45 -6.55 3.90 15.81
N SER A 46 -6.03 2.75 16.21
CA SER A 46 -6.27 2.15 17.50
C SER A 46 -5.89 3.08 18.66
N ALA A 47 -4.85 3.89 18.48
CA ALA A 47 -4.35 4.79 19.51
C ALA A 47 -5.06 6.15 19.52
N HIS A 48 -5.64 6.58 18.40
CA HIS A 48 -6.13 7.96 18.23
C HIS A 48 -7.64 8.06 17.99
N HIS A 49 -8.32 7.00 17.61
CA HIS A 49 -9.74 7.03 17.24
C HIS A 49 -10.54 5.93 17.94
N ASP A 50 -11.79 6.23 18.26
CA ASP A 50 -12.65 5.33 19.06
C ASP A 50 -13.61 4.50 18.21
N LYS A 51 -14.21 5.09 17.19
CA LYS A 51 -15.21 4.41 16.34
C LYS A 51 -14.54 3.63 15.23
N ARG A 52 -14.12 2.41 15.50
CA ARG A 52 -13.43 1.52 14.57
C ARG A 52 -14.39 0.45 14.08
N ASP A 53 -15.18 0.78 13.08
CA ASP A 53 -16.25 -0.05 12.52
C ASP A 53 -15.99 -0.49 11.07
N HIS A 54 -14.83 -0.16 10.51
CA HIS A 54 -14.40 -0.56 9.19
C HIS A 54 -13.23 -1.52 9.28
N ARG A 55 -13.16 -2.47 8.34
CA ARG A 55 -12.04 -3.41 8.27
C ARG A 55 -10.99 -2.92 7.30
N SER A 56 -9.74 -2.89 7.75
CA SER A 56 -8.61 -2.51 6.89
C SER A 56 -8.19 -3.66 5.96
N TYR A 57 -7.32 -3.36 5.02
CA TYR A 57 -6.72 -4.37 4.13
C TYR A 57 -6.03 -5.48 4.93
N SER A 58 -5.33 -5.13 6.00
CA SER A 58 -4.65 -6.09 6.87
C SER A 58 -5.58 -6.84 7.84
N GLY A 59 -6.86 -6.45 7.91
CA GLY A 59 -7.86 -7.08 8.76
C GLY A 59 -8.14 -6.37 10.08
N ASP A 60 -7.41 -5.31 10.39
CA ASP A 60 -7.64 -4.52 11.61
C ASP A 60 -8.90 -3.67 11.50
N MET A 61 -9.58 -3.46 12.63
CA MET A 61 -10.73 -2.56 12.66
C MET A 61 -10.26 -1.12 12.81
N ILE A 62 -10.74 -0.25 11.93
CA ILE A 62 -10.35 1.16 11.84
C ILE A 62 -11.57 2.06 11.68
N CYS A 63 -11.41 3.36 11.93
CA CYS A 63 -12.48 4.33 11.74
C CYS A 63 -12.68 4.65 10.24
N ALA A 64 -13.78 5.33 9.92
CA ALA A 64 -14.11 5.68 8.54
C ALA A 64 -13.02 6.50 7.84
N ASP A 65 -12.45 7.50 8.51
CA ASP A 65 -11.37 8.32 7.94
C ASP A 65 -10.11 7.50 7.66
N CYS A 66 -9.74 6.65 8.61
CA CYS A 66 -8.59 5.76 8.42
C CYS A 66 -8.86 4.70 7.34
N ALA A 67 -10.11 4.27 7.19
CA ALA A 67 -10.49 3.36 6.10
C ALA A 67 -10.29 4.01 4.73
N MET A 68 -10.61 5.29 4.59
CA MET A 68 -10.35 6.03 3.35
C MET A 68 -8.85 6.15 3.07
N LEU A 69 -8.06 6.44 4.09
CA LEU A 69 -6.60 6.51 3.96
C LEU A 69 -6.01 5.13 3.62
N ASP A 70 -6.50 4.08 4.26
CA ASP A 70 -6.07 2.70 4.02
C ASP A 70 -6.31 2.29 2.56
N GLU A 71 -7.53 2.51 2.08
CA GLU A 71 -7.89 2.23 0.69
C GLU A 71 -7.01 3.00 -0.30
N TYR A 72 -6.79 4.27 -0.03
CA TYR A 72 -5.94 5.13 -0.85
C TYR A 72 -4.48 4.63 -0.85
N ALA A 73 -3.93 4.34 0.32
CA ALA A 73 -2.55 3.87 0.46
C ALA A 73 -2.33 2.52 -0.23
N VAL A 74 -3.25 1.59 -0.05
CA VAL A 74 -3.20 0.26 -0.69
C VAL A 74 -3.26 0.43 -2.22
N MET A 75 -4.15 1.28 -2.71
CA MET A 75 -4.27 1.56 -4.14
C MET A 75 -2.99 2.15 -4.73
N ARG A 76 -2.35 3.08 -4.02
CA ARG A 76 -1.10 3.69 -4.47
C ARG A 76 0.05 2.68 -4.47
N THR A 77 0.09 1.80 -3.49
CA THR A 77 1.07 0.71 -3.45
C THR A 77 0.85 -0.27 -4.60
N GLU A 78 -0.41 -0.60 -4.90
CA GLU A 78 -0.77 -1.46 -6.04
C GLU A 78 -0.27 -0.88 -7.36
N ARG A 79 -0.38 0.43 -7.52
CA ARG A 79 0.00 1.13 -8.75
C ARG A 79 1.44 1.64 -8.77
N CYS A 80 2.22 1.35 -7.75
CA CYS A 80 3.61 1.81 -7.67
C CYS A 80 4.46 1.18 -8.77
N LYS A 81 5.01 2.02 -9.65
CA LYS A 81 5.86 1.58 -10.77
C LYS A 81 7.33 1.41 -10.38
N LYS A 82 7.69 1.83 -9.18
CA LYS A 82 9.08 1.81 -8.69
C LYS A 82 9.31 0.77 -7.60
N MET A 83 8.46 -0.23 -7.53
CA MET A 83 8.50 -1.25 -6.48
C MET A 83 9.83 -2.03 -6.47
N ASP A 84 10.46 -2.17 -7.61
CA ASP A 84 11.75 -2.86 -7.78
C ASP A 84 12.97 -1.98 -7.42
N GLN A 85 12.82 -0.67 -7.42
CA GLN A 85 13.92 0.29 -7.31
C GLN A 85 13.94 1.07 -6.00
N LYS A 86 12.80 1.27 -5.35
CA LYS A 86 12.73 2.10 -4.16
C LYS A 86 13.20 1.37 -2.91
N THR A 87 13.84 2.08 -2.02
CA THR A 87 14.20 1.60 -0.69
C THR A 87 13.03 1.74 0.27
N SER A 88 12.32 2.88 0.24
CA SER A 88 11.09 3.12 1.00
C SER A 88 10.24 4.17 0.30
N CYS A 89 8.95 4.21 0.64
CA CYS A 89 8.05 5.25 0.16
C CYS A 89 8.47 6.64 0.63
N GLU A 90 9.06 6.74 1.80
CA GLU A 90 9.53 7.99 2.37
C GLU A 90 10.68 8.60 1.56
N GLU A 91 11.58 7.76 1.07
CA GLU A 91 12.74 8.14 0.26
C GLU A 91 12.44 8.24 -1.23
N CYS A 92 11.23 7.91 -1.66
CA CYS A 92 10.84 7.92 -3.06
C CYS A 92 10.81 9.36 -3.60
N GLU A 93 11.61 9.66 -4.62
CA GLU A 93 11.71 10.98 -5.24
C GLU A 93 10.39 11.42 -5.86
N ASN A 94 9.66 10.48 -6.46
CA ASN A 94 8.35 10.72 -7.07
C ASN A 94 7.26 10.21 -6.16
N HIS A 95 6.96 10.98 -5.12
CA HIS A 95 5.92 10.60 -4.16
C HIS A 95 4.55 10.58 -4.85
N CYS A 96 3.93 9.42 -4.89
CA CYS A 96 2.67 9.20 -5.61
C CYS A 96 1.42 9.66 -4.86
N TYR A 97 1.56 10.10 -3.61
CA TYR A 97 0.44 10.57 -2.79
C TYR A 97 0.18 12.05 -3.03
N LYS A 98 -1.10 12.44 -2.97
CA LYS A 98 -1.48 13.85 -2.91
C LYS A 98 -0.94 14.47 -1.62
N PRO A 99 -0.73 15.81 -1.58
CA PRO A 99 -0.12 16.47 -0.41
C PRO A 99 -0.82 16.18 0.92
N GLU A 100 -2.16 16.17 0.95
CA GLU A 100 -2.92 15.91 2.18
C GLU A 100 -2.73 14.47 2.67
N GLU A 101 -2.88 13.49 1.79
CA GLU A 101 -2.70 12.08 2.11
C GLU A 101 -1.26 11.78 2.46
N ARG A 102 -0.32 12.45 1.80
CA ARG A 102 1.11 12.35 2.12
C ARG A 102 1.39 12.79 3.55
N GLN A 103 0.80 13.91 3.97
CA GLN A 103 0.95 14.40 5.34
C GLN A 103 0.34 13.43 6.35
N ARG A 104 -0.86 12.93 6.07
CA ARG A 104 -1.55 11.98 6.93
C ARG A 104 -0.76 10.68 7.07
N ILE A 105 -0.25 10.14 5.97
CA ILE A 105 0.52 8.89 6.03
C ILE A 105 1.86 9.07 6.73
N ARG A 106 2.46 10.25 6.66
CA ARG A 106 3.68 10.57 7.43
C ARG A 106 3.42 10.54 8.93
N GLU A 107 2.30 11.09 9.37
CA GLU A 107 1.90 11.05 10.78
C GLU A 107 1.68 9.62 11.24
N VAL A 108 1.01 8.81 10.42
CA VAL A 108 0.82 7.38 10.68
C VAL A 108 2.16 6.67 10.82
N MET A 109 3.05 6.85 9.86
CA MET A 109 4.35 6.19 9.86
C MET A 109 5.23 6.60 11.04
N ARG A 110 5.20 7.88 11.38
CA ARG A 110 5.97 8.41 12.51
C ARG A 110 5.53 7.77 13.83
N TYR A 111 4.24 7.60 14.01
CA TYR A 111 3.67 6.97 15.21
C TYR A 111 3.82 5.45 15.17
N ALA A 112 3.40 4.83 14.09
CA ALA A 112 3.28 3.37 13.98
C ALA A 112 4.61 2.68 13.68
N GLY A 113 5.54 3.34 12.98
CA GLY A 113 6.80 2.74 12.58
C GLY A 113 7.57 2.08 13.72
N PRO A 114 7.91 2.82 14.79
CA PRO A 114 8.60 2.22 15.95
C PRO A 114 7.78 1.12 16.63
N ARG A 115 6.45 1.21 16.59
CA ARG A 115 5.55 0.26 17.24
C ARG A 115 5.36 -1.02 16.46
N MET A 116 5.74 -1.03 15.19
CA MET A 116 5.71 -2.25 14.36
C MET A 116 6.59 -3.36 14.95
N ILE A 117 7.69 -3.00 15.59
CA ILE A 117 8.60 -3.97 16.21
C ILE A 117 7.89 -4.82 17.27
N THR A 118 7.01 -4.21 18.06
CA THR A 118 6.26 -4.91 19.10
C THR A 118 4.96 -5.53 18.60
N LYS A 119 4.27 -4.88 17.68
CA LYS A 119 2.96 -5.32 17.18
C LYS A 119 3.08 -6.36 16.05
N HIS A 120 4.05 -6.18 15.17
CA HIS A 120 4.26 -7.04 14.01
C HIS A 120 5.76 -7.31 13.81
N PRO A 121 6.38 -8.07 14.73
CA PRO A 121 7.85 -8.23 14.73
C PRO A 121 8.40 -8.88 13.47
N LEU A 122 7.69 -9.86 12.90
CA LEU A 122 8.13 -10.53 11.66
C LEU A 122 8.14 -9.57 10.47
N GLU A 123 7.11 -8.74 10.36
CA GLU A 123 7.03 -7.75 9.29
C GLU A 123 8.11 -6.68 9.44
N ALA A 124 8.35 -6.22 10.67
CA ALA A 124 9.40 -5.24 10.95
C ALA A 124 10.78 -5.79 10.57
N ILE A 125 11.08 -7.03 10.93
CA ILE A 125 12.34 -7.69 10.59
C ILE A 125 12.51 -7.83 9.09
N ARG A 126 11.46 -8.30 8.39
CA ARG A 126 11.47 -8.43 6.93
C ARG A 126 11.69 -7.09 6.24
N HIS A 127 11.07 -6.03 6.75
CA HIS A 127 11.25 -4.68 6.22
C HIS A 127 12.69 -4.20 6.38
N LEU A 128 13.27 -4.39 7.57
CA LEU A 128 14.67 -4.02 7.84
C LEU A 128 15.67 -4.80 7.00
N LEU A 129 15.37 -6.06 6.70
CA LEU A 129 16.24 -6.91 5.88
C LEU A 129 15.99 -6.73 4.37
N GLY A 130 15.01 -5.93 3.97
CA GLY A 130 14.67 -5.72 2.56
C GLY A 130 14.09 -6.93 1.84
N LYS A 131 13.55 -7.89 2.59
CA LYS A 131 13.00 -9.14 2.05
C LYS A 131 11.49 -9.16 1.94
#